data_7e3f8e7294b758ea2d49a7d3aee3ba5c
#
_entry.id   7e3f8e7294b758ea2d49a7d3aee3ba5c
#
_cell.length_a   1.000
_cell.length_b   1.000
_cell.length_c   1.000
_cell.angle_alpha   90.00
_cell.angle_beta   90.00
_cell.angle_gamma   90.00
#
_symmetry.space_group_name_H-M   'P 1'
#
loop_
_entity.id
_entity.type
_entity.pdbx_description
1 polymer ?
#
loop_
_entity_poly.entity_id
_entity_poly.type
_entity_poly.pdbx_seq_one_letter_code
_entity_poly.pdbx_strand_id
1 'polypeptide(L)'
;MTRRIYLKMKSLQEAVEIFLGHWDLSTMLSMEKIATTEAAGRVTAAPVFARFSVPTYHSAAMDGIALEAKRTFGAAPEKPIRLKLGVDAFWVNTGQCLPPGTNSVIMVEQLHQLDPDTVEIQAAAFPWQYVRKVGEDIVATELLLPQNHLITPAEVGAMLGAGVLEVAVKQIPRVLVIPTGDELVDVQHLEGVKAPPAGKVVEFNSWVLVHLLRQWGAICHRHEIVPDEPEQLRQAILHAVQGDYHIVVVNAGSSAGSEDHTANLIAELGEVLVHGVAIMPGKPTVLGEVNSVPVVGNPGYPVSAVISLEQFVRP
;
A
#
# COMPACT_ATOMS: atom_id res chain seq x y z
N MET A 1 -10.26 -46.23 -18.63
CA MET A 1 -10.08 -45.14 -17.64
C MET A 1 -11.34 -44.29 -17.65
N THR A 2 -12.15 -44.38 -16.61
CA THR A 2 -13.43 -43.64 -16.50
C THR A 2 -13.07 -42.20 -16.08
N ARG A 3 -13.26 -41.23 -17.00
CA ARG A 3 -13.19 -39.79 -16.68
C ARG A 3 -14.21 -39.49 -15.58
N ARG A 4 -13.80 -39.33 -14.34
CA ARG A 4 -14.59 -38.73 -13.26
C ARG A 4 -14.63 -37.23 -13.46
N ILE A 5 -15.46 -36.70 -14.33
CA ILE A 5 -15.72 -35.29 -14.55
C ILE A 5 -16.86 -34.84 -13.64
N TYR A 6 -16.66 -34.84 -12.34
CA TYR A 6 -17.60 -34.17 -11.43
C TYR A 6 -16.81 -33.29 -10.48
N LEU A 7 -16.38 -32.13 -11.01
CA LEU A 7 -16.01 -30.97 -10.20
C LEU A 7 -17.24 -30.57 -9.37
N LYS A 8 -17.18 -30.65 -8.06
CA LYS A 8 -18.16 -29.99 -7.20
C LYS A 8 -17.83 -28.49 -7.22
N MET A 9 -18.15 -27.83 -8.34
CA MET A 9 -17.89 -26.41 -8.52
C MET A 9 -18.55 -25.59 -7.40
N LYS A 10 -17.79 -24.68 -6.84
CA LYS A 10 -18.30 -23.64 -5.95
C LYS A 10 -18.64 -22.38 -6.74
N SER A 11 -19.60 -21.60 -6.28
CA SER A 11 -19.77 -20.25 -6.78
C SER A 11 -18.52 -19.43 -6.47
N LEU A 12 -18.30 -18.31 -7.19
CA LEU A 12 -17.15 -17.44 -6.91
C LEU A 12 -17.15 -16.96 -5.46
N GLN A 13 -18.30 -16.51 -4.97
CA GLN A 13 -18.43 -16.03 -3.61
C GLN A 13 -18.10 -17.11 -2.58
N GLU A 14 -18.67 -18.31 -2.72
CA GLU A 14 -18.34 -19.44 -1.84
C GLU A 14 -16.85 -19.81 -1.90
N ALA A 15 -16.24 -19.81 -3.08
CA ALA A 15 -14.82 -20.14 -3.24
C ALA A 15 -13.91 -19.11 -2.55
N VAL A 16 -14.23 -17.82 -2.69
CA VAL A 16 -13.51 -16.73 -2.01
C VAL A 16 -13.69 -16.83 -0.49
N GLU A 17 -14.92 -17.04 -0.01
CA GLU A 17 -15.21 -17.16 1.43
C GLU A 17 -14.49 -18.38 2.04
N ILE A 18 -14.50 -19.53 1.36
CA ILE A 18 -13.79 -20.75 1.82
C ILE A 18 -12.29 -20.50 1.85
N PHE A 19 -11.71 -19.97 0.77
CA PHE A 19 -10.26 -19.86 0.64
C PHE A 19 -9.69 -18.76 1.54
N LEU A 20 -10.23 -17.55 1.48
CA LEU A 20 -9.73 -16.44 2.32
C LEU A 20 -10.12 -16.62 3.79
N GLY A 21 -11.29 -17.22 4.08
CA GLY A 21 -11.72 -17.50 5.45
C GLY A 21 -10.99 -18.67 6.12
N HIS A 22 -10.24 -19.48 5.35
CA HIS A 22 -9.40 -20.55 5.89
C HIS A 22 -8.18 -20.02 6.67
N TRP A 23 -7.72 -18.82 6.34
CA TRP A 23 -6.52 -18.21 6.90
C TRP A 23 -6.85 -17.10 7.90
N ASP A 24 -6.08 -17.01 8.96
CA ASP A 24 -6.01 -15.76 9.74
C ASP A 24 -5.07 -14.78 9.01
N LEU A 25 -5.61 -14.01 8.08
CA LEU A 25 -4.86 -13.04 7.30
C LEU A 25 -4.13 -12.00 8.15
N SER A 26 -4.56 -11.81 9.41
CA SER A 26 -3.90 -10.88 10.33
C SER A 26 -2.52 -11.35 10.77
N THR A 27 -2.31 -12.67 10.78
CA THR A 27 -1.08 -13.34 11.25
C THR A 27 -0.21 -13.93 10.14
N MET A 28 -0.74 -14.04 8.91
CA MET A 28 0.01 -14.62 7.78
C MET A 28 1.32 -13.88 7.46
N LEU A 29 1.32 -12.57 7.59
CA LEU A 29 2.50 -11.75 7.37
C LEU A 29 3.02 -11.23 8.70
N SER A 30 4.29 -11.50 8.97
CA SER A 30 4.98 -10.96 10.14
C SER A 30 5.06 -9.43 10.07
N MET A 31 5.29 -8.84 11.24
CA MET A 31 5.47 -7.40 11.39
C MET A 31 6.97 -7.07 11.38
N GLU A 32 7.33 -5.98 10.73
CA GLU A 32 8.66 -5.39 10.81
C GLU A 32 8.59 -3.89 11.07
N LYS A 33 9.66 -3.32 11.64
CA LYS A 33 9.81 -1.87 11.79
C LYS A 33 10.74 -1.36 10.70
N ILE A 34 10.29 -0.29 10.04
CA ILE A 34 11.08 0.37 9.00
C ILE A 34 11.14 1.88 9.26
N ALA A 35 12.11 2.55 8.66
CA ALA A 35 12.15 4.00 8.64
C ALA A 35 10.91 4.55 7.93
N THR A 36 10.29 5.60 8.49
CA THR A 36 9.10 6.23 7.89
C THR A 36 9.36 6.73 6.47
N THR A 37 10.59 7.13 6.17
CA THR A 37 11.01 7.56 4.82
C THR A 37 10.88 6.48 3.75
N GLU A 38 10.83 5.21 4.14
CA GLU A 38 10.71 4.04 3.25
C GLU A 38 9.31 3.41 3.29
N ALA A 39 8.37 4.06 4.00
CA ALA A 39 7.08 3.44 4.32
C ALA A 39 6.02 3.56 3.20
N ALA A 40 6.23 4.41 2.18
CA ALA A 40 5.26 4.54 1.08
C ALA A 40 5.03 3.20 0.37
N GLY A 41 3.76 2.82 0.17
CA GLY A 41 3.38 1.54 -0.44
C GLY A 41 3.42 0.34 0.52
N ARG A 42 3.79 0.54 1.80
CA ARG A 42 3.73 -0.50 2.83
C ARG A 42 2.39 -0.46 3.56
N VAL A 43 2.03 -1.55 4.20
CA VAL A 43 0.78 -1.67 4.97
C VAL A 43 1.09 -1.61 6.46
N THR A 44 0.39 -0.74 7.20
CA THR A 44 0.57 -0.60 8.65
C THR A 44 0.23 -1.90 9.39
N ALA A 45 1.12 -2.34 10.27
CA ALA A 45 0.89 -3.50 11.15
C ALA A 45 0.22 -3.13 12.48
N ALA A 46 0.25 -1.85 12.84
CA ALA A 46 -0.35 -1.30 14.05
C ALA A 46 -0.84 0.13 13.79
N PRO A 47 -1.77 0.66 14.60
CA PRO A 47 -2.17 2.07 14.52
C PRO A 47 -0.97 2.99 14.74
N VAL A 48 -0.93 4.10 14.01
CA VAL A 48 0.12 5.11 14.09
C VAL A 48 -0.44 6.39 14.69
N PHE A 49 0.20 6.88 15.75
CA PHE A 49 -0.22 8.08 16.47
C PHE A 49 0.83 9.19 16.35
N ALA A 50 0.37 10.44 16.31
CA ALA A 50 1.22 11.62 16.33
C ALA A 50 2.00 11.71 17.65
N ARG A 51 3.30 12.02 17.59
CA ARG A 51 4.13 12.21 18.78
C ARG A 51 4.05 13.64 19.32
N PHE A 52 3.90 14.62 18.43
CA PHE A 52 3.71 16.01 18.79
C PHE A 52 2.79 16.71 17.80
N SER A 53 2.29 17.88 18.21
CA SER A 53 1.37 18.68 17.40
C SER A 53 2.11 19.35 16.23
N VAL A 54 1.39 19.58 15.13
CA VAL A 54 1.88 20.28 13.94
C VAL A 54 0.95 21.46 13.64
N PRO A 55 1.46 22.70 13.55
CA PRO A 55 2.78 23.18 13.96
C PRO A 55 3.04 22.98 15.45
N THR A 56 4.35 22.97 15.85
CA THR A 56 4.76 22.84 17.25
C THR A 56 4.77 24.16 18.00
N TYR A 57 4.60 25.28 17.30
CA TYR A 57 4.54 26.63 17.85
C TYR A 57 3.55 27.49 17.05
N HIS A 58 3.05 28.56 17.66
CA HIS A 58 2.26 29.55 16.93
C HIS A 58 3.15 30.31 15.96
N SER A 59 2.77 30.36 14.70
CA SER A 59 3.51 31.04 13.64
C SER A 59 2.67 32.03 12.86
N ALA A 60 3.33 33.05 12.30
CA ALA A 60 2.70 33.98 11.40
C ALA A 60 2.28 33.27 10.10
N ALA A 61 1.05 33.47 9.67
CA ALA A 61 0.55 32.98 8.39
C ALA A 61 0.80 33.95 7.22
N MET A 62 1.18 35.20 7.53
CA MET A 62 1.45 36.28 6.59
C MET A 62 2.65 37.11 7.05
N ASP A 63 3.29 37.78 6.09
CA ASP A 63 4.31 38.79 6.37
C ASP A 63 3.65 40.06 6.93
N GLY A 64 4.25 40.65 7.97
CA GLY A 64 3.70 41.85 8.59
C GLY A 64 4.19 42.06 10.01
N ILE A 65 3.33 42.55 10.90
CA ILE A 65 3.63 42.75 12.31
C ILE A 65 2.80 41.87 13.23
N ALA A 66 3.44 41.20 14.18
CA ALA A 66 2.77 40.46 15.24
C ALA A 66 2.57 41.39 16.47
N LEU A 67 1.39 41.32 17.08
CA LEU A 67 1.00 42.14 18.21
C LEU A 67 -0.10 41.47 19.05
N GLU A 68 -0.39 42.08 20.19
CA GLU A 68 -1.58 41.71 20.97
C GLU A 68 -2.82 42.35 20.37
N ALA A 69 -3.78 41.55 19.85
CA ALA A 69 -4.96 42.03 19.14
C ALA A 69 -5.73 43.14 19.90
N LYS A 70 -5.82 43.05 21.25
CA LYS A 70 -6.56 44.04 22.05
C LYS A 70 -5.98 45.45 21.93
N ARG A 71 -4.73 45.64 21.57
CA ARG A 71 -4.08 46.94 21.35
C ARG A 71 -4.58 47.63 20.10
N THR A 72 -5.24 46.92 19.22
CA THR A 72 -5.79 47.46 17.96
C THR A 72 -7.26 47.83 18.06
N PHE A 73 -7.93 47.53 19.17
CA PHE A 73 -9.35 47.73 19.31
C PHE A 73 -9.73 49.21 19.24
N GLY A 74 -10.65 49.55 18.40
CA GLY A 74 -11.08 50.93 18.12
C GLY A 74 -10.31 51.61 17.00
N ALA A 75 -9.36 50.94 16.36
CA ALA A 75 -8.70 51.45 15.15
C ALA A 75 -9.72 51.55 14.02
N ALA A 76 -9.78 52.71 13.37
CA ALA A 76 -10.62 53.04 12.22
C ALA A 76 -9.90 54.05 11.32
N PRO A 77 -10.26 54.24 10.07
CA PRO A 77 -9.68 55.26 9.19
C PRO A 77 -9.70 56.65 9.80
N GLU A 78 -10.78 57.02 10.53
CA GLU A 78 -10.95 58.31 11.20
C GLU A 78 -10.25 58.35 12.57
N LYS A 79 -9.83 57.21 13.09
CA LYS A 79 -9.15 57.04 14.38
C LYS A 79 -8.04 56.02 14.28
N PRO A 80 -7.00 56.28 13.50
CA PRO A 80 -5.90 55.33 13.38
C PRO A 80 -5.13 55.17 14.70
N ILE A 81 -4.55 53.99 14.88
CA ILE A 81 -3.69 53.67 16.06
C ILE A 81 -2.24 53.59 15.61
N ARG A 82 -1.34 54.25 16.35
CA ARG A 82 0.10 54.22 16.15
C ARG A 82 0.70 53.19 17.07
N LEU A 83 1.58 52.36 16.53
CA LEU A 83 2.27 51.25 17.23
C LEU A 83 3.75 51.41 17.08
N LYS A 84 4.48 51.33 18.22
CA LYS A 84 5.93 51.38 18.24
C LYS A 84 6.52 50.00 17.98
N LEU A 85 7.31 49.87 16.94
CA LEU A 85 8.01 48.63 16.59
C LEU A 85 9.03 48.25 17.64
N GLY A 86 9.15 46.96 17.96
CA GLY A 86 9.97 46.45 19.04
C GLY A 86 9.39 46.59 20.45
N VAL A 87 8.24 47.29 20.61
CA VAL A 87 7.54 47.47 21.89
C VAL A 87 6.11 47.01 21.83
N ASP A 88 5.30 47.58 20.91
CA ASP A 88 3.88 47.27 20.75
C ASP A 88 3.64 46.22 19.71
N ALA A 89 4.49 46.14 18.70
CA ALA A 89 4.45 45.24 17.58
C ALA A 89 5.82 44.82 17.09
N PHE A 90 5.95 43.67 16.48
CA PHE A 90 7.19 43.06 16.05
C PHE A 90 7.06 42.59 14.60
N TRP A 91 8.05 42.88 13.77
CA TRP A 91 8.12 42.35 12.42
C TRP A 91 8.18 40.82 12.44
N VAL A 92 7.38 40.18 11.60
CA VAL A 92 7.35 38.73 11.39
C VAL A 92 7.22 38.41 9.92
N ASN A 93 7.86 37.33 9.48
CA ASN A 93 7.64 36.74 8.17
C ASN A 93 6.80 35.47 8.30
N THR A 94 6.16 35.09 7.21
CA THR A 94 5.37 33.84 7.11
C THR A 94 6.17 32.64 7.63
N GLY A 95 5.56 31.83 8.50
CA GLY A 95 6.18 30.68 9.16
C GLY A 95 7.02 31.00 10.39
N GLN A 96 7.33 32.26 10.65
CA GLN A 96 8.13 32.68 11.81
C GLN A 96 7.33 32.53 13.12
N CYS A 97 8.01 32.08 14.19
CA CYS A 97 7.40 31.96 15.51
C CYS A 97 6.92 33.36 16.01
N LEU A 98 5.71 33.38 16.56
CA LEU A 98 5.17 34.61 17.14
C LEU A 98 5.97 35.02 18.38
N PRO A 99 6.36 36.32 18.48
CA PRO A 99 6.96 36.84 19.69
C PRO A 99 6.07 36.67 20.93
N PRO A 100 6.64 36.46 22.12
CA PRO A 100 5.88 36.32 23.36
C PRO A 100 4.91 37.50 23.59
N GLY A 101 3.68 37.21 24.02
CA GLY A 101 2.66 38.23 24.29
C GLY A 101 1.90 38.71 23.06
N THR A 102 2.23 38.21 21.87
CA THR A 102 1.47 38.50 20.64
C THR A 102 0.50 37.36 20.30
N ASN A 103 -0.63 37.67 19.71
CA ASN A 103 -1.68 36.72 19.35
C ASN A 103 -2.42 37.09 18.06
N SER A 104 -1.85 37.96 17.24
CA SER A 104 -2.43 38.40 15.97
C SER A 104 -1.32 38.92 15.06
N VAL A 105 -1.54 38.83 13.75
CA VAL A 105 -0.69 39.43 12.73
C VAL A 105 -1.53 40.39 11.87
N ILE A 106 -0.97 41.56 11.56
CA ILE A 106 -1.48 42.48 10.56
C ILE A 106 -0.54 42.42 9.36
N MET A 107 -1.09 42.20 8.18
CA MET A 107 -0.32 42.08 6.93
C MET A 107 0.41 43.39 6.61
N VAL A 108 1.57 43.27 5.99
CA VAL A 108 2.41 44.43 5.63
C VAL A 108 1.68 45.42 4.74
N GLU A 109 0.75 44.95 3.87
CA GLU A 109 -0.06 45.80 2.97
C GLU A 109 -1.09 46.65 3.70
N GLN A 110 -1.38 46.35 4.96
CA GLN A 110 -2.33 47.07 5.81
C GLN A 110 -1.67 48.10 6.74
N LEU A 111 -0.34 48.25 6.62
CA LEU A 111 0.44 49.10 7.47
C LEU A 111 0.78 50.44 6.79
N HIS A 112 0.69 51.51 7.55
CA HIS A 112 1.20 52.82 7.17
C HIS A 112 2.46 53.11 7.98
N GLN A 113 3.63 52.96 7.36
CA GLN A 113 4.90 53.30 8.03
C GLN A 113 5.07 54.83 8.08
N LEU A 114 5.13 55.38 9.31
CA LEU A 114 5.31 56.79 9.55
C LEU A 114 6.79 57.18 9.66
N ASP A 115 7.56 56.30 10.29
CA ASP A 115 9.01 56.43 10.48
C ASP A 115 9.62 55.03 10.67
N PRO A 116 10.96 54.87 10.81
CA PRO A 116 11.58 53.55 10.97
C PRO A 116 11.07 52.72 12.15
N ASP A 117 10.58 53.36 13.20
CA ASP A 117 10.19 52.72 14.46
C ASP A 117 8.67 52.74 14.71
N THR A 118 7.89 53.40 13.85
CA THR A 118 6.46 53.60 14.08
C THR A 118 5.62 53.23 12.85
N VAL A 119 4.58 52.42 13.07
CA VAL A 119 3.58 52.11 12.07
C VAL A 119 2.21 52.57 12.54
N GLU A 120 1.34 52.89 11.59
CA GLU A 120 -0.06 53.24 11.83
C GLU A 120 -0.96 52.21 11.21
N ILE A 121 -2.00 51.85 11.94
CA ILE A 121 -3.07 50.92 11.48
C ILE A 121 -4.40 51.59 11.51
N GLN A 122 -5.27 51.26 10.54
CA GLN A 122 -6.63 51.85 10.35
C GLN A 122 -7.75 50.84 10.56
N ALA A 123 -7.43 49.63 10.97
CA ALA A 123 -8.39 48.58 11.27
C ALA A 123 -7.94 47.75 12.48
N ALA A 124 -8.93 47.30 13.29
CA ALA A 124 -8.65 46.42 14.40
C ALA A 124 -8.39 44.98 13.92
N ALA A 125 -7.42 44.31 14.53
CA ALA A 125 -7.20 42.87 14.36
C ALA A 125 -7.99 42.10 15.40
N PHE A 126 -8.48 40.92 15.03
CA PHE A 126 -9.08 40.01 16.01
C PHE A 126 -8.04 38.99 16.54
N PRO A 127 -8.25 38.41 17.74
CA PRO A 127 -7.37 37.40 18.27
C PRO A 127 -7.19 36.21 17.30
N TRP A 128 -5.93 35.81 17.09
CA TRP A 128 -5.52 34.74 16.19
C TRP A 128 -5.67 35.04 14.69
N GLN A 129 -5.92 36.28 14.33
CA GLN A 129 -5.91 36.69 12.92
C GLN A 129 -4.53 36.42 12.31
N TYR A 130 -4.51 35.72 11.17
CA TYR A 130 -3.27 35.32 10.45
C TYR A 130 -2.21 34.62 11.31
N VAL A 131 -2.66 33.81 12.28
CA VAL A 131 -1.79 32.98 13.11
C VAL A 131 -2.11 31.51 12.87
N ARG A 132 -1.10 30.76 12.45
CA ARG A 132 -1.12 29.29 12.47
C ARG A 132 -0.93 28.82 13.90
N LYS A 133 -1.95 28.16 14.45
CA LYS A 133 -1.93 27.73 15.86
C LYS A 133 -1.22 26.39 16.02
N VAL A 134 -0.64 26.18 17.21
CA VAL A 134 -0.15 24.85 17.60
C VAL A 134 -1.26 23.82 17.40
N GLY A 135 -0.94 22.73 16.72
CA GLY A 135 -1.87 21.63 16.48
C GLY A 135 -2.98 21.91 15.47
N GLU A 136 -2.85 22.97 14.65
CA GLU A 136 -3.83 23.29 13.63
C GLU A 136 -3.96 22.20 12.56
N ASP A 137 -2.87 21.54 12.20
CA ASP A 137 -2.84 20.47 11.21
C ASP A 137 -2.99 19.09 11.85
N ILE A 138 -2.22 18.84 12.94
CA ILE A 138 -2.20 17.55 13.65
C ILE A 138 -2.06 17.84 15.15
N VAL A 139 -2.83 17.15 15.98
CA VAL A 139 -2.73 17.23 17.43
C VAL A 139 -1.90 16.06 17.97
N ALA A 140 -1.03 16.30 18.96
CA ALA A 140 -0.29 15.24 19.63
C ALA A 140 -1.23 14.14 20.13
N THR A 141 -0.85 12.88 19.96
CA THR A 141 -1.64 11.67 20.27
C THR A 141 -2.81 11.38 19.32
N GLU A 142 -3.04 12.19 18.30
CA GLU A 142 -4.04 11.93 17.29
C GLU A 142 -3.69 10.67 16.49
N LEU A 143 -4.70 9.87 16.13
CA LEU A 143 -4.55 8.73 15.24
C LEU A 143 -4.29 9.23 13.82
N LEU A 144 -3.08 9.00 13.31
CA LEU A 144 -2.70 9.35 11.94
C LEU A 144 -3.16 8.28 10.95
N LEU A 145 -2.83 7.01 11.23
CA LEU A 145 -3.17 5.89 10.36
C LEU A 145 -3.72 4.71 11.19
N PRO A 146 -4.79 4.06 10.73
CA PRO A 146 -5.27 2.82 11.35
C PRO A 146 -4.33 1.64 11.01
N GLN A 147 -4.51 0.52 11.68
CA GLN A 147 -3.91 -0.76 11.29
C GLN A 147 -4.46 -1.23 9.92
N ASN A 148 -3.65 -1.98 9.17
CA ASN A 148 -3.97 -2.51 7.85
C ASN A 148 -4.26 -1.43 6.78
N HIS A 149 -3.62 -0.27 6.91
CA HIS A 149 -3.73 0.83 5.98
C HIS A 149 -2.53 0.87 5.02
N LEU A 150 -2.78 1.02 3.71
CA LEU A 150 -1.74 1.21 2.70
C LEU A 150 -1.23 2.65 2.75
N ILE A 151 0.02 2.82 3.17
CA ILE A 151 0.65 4.13 3.38
C ILE A 151 0.90 4.84 2.06
N THR A 152 0.36 6.03 1.91
CA THR A 152 0.57 6.92 0.76
C THR A 152 1.80 7.84 0.96
N PRO A 153 2.36 8.42 -0.12
CA PRO A 153 3.45 9.40 0.00
C PRO A 153 3.10 10.62 0.86
N ALA A 154 1.86 11.11 0.81
CA ALA A 154 1.42 12.24 1.62
C ALA A 154 1.41 11.90 3.13
N GLU A 155 1.02 10.68 3.46
CA GLU A 155 1.00 10.20 4.85
C GLU A 155 2.41 9.99 5.42
N VAL A 156 3.40 9.66 4.60
CA VAL A 156 4.82 9.68 5.01
C VAL A 156 5.19 11.10 5.48
N GLY A 157 4.79 12.14 4.75
CA GLY A 157 5.00 13.53 5.15
C GLY A 157 4.29 13.88 6.47
N ALA A 158 3.03 13.46 6.64
CA ALA A 158 2.26 13.68 7.86
C ALA A 158 2.91 12.97 9.08
N MET A 159 3.32 11.72 8.93
CA MET A 159 4.01 10.95 9.97
C MET A 159 5.33 11.61 10.38
N LEU A 160 6.16 11.99 9.41
CA LEU A 160 7.44 12.67 9.68
C LEU A 160 7.22 14.03 10.36
N GLY A 161 6.27 14.84 9.86
CA GLY A 161 5.87 16.11 10.45
C GLY A 161 5.38 15.96 11.90
N ALA A 162 4.68 14.88 12.21
CA ALA A 162 4.20 14.56 13.56
C ALA A 162 5.21 13.78 14.42
N GLY A 163 6.48 13.64 13.97
CA GLY A 163 7.59 13.05 14.72
C GLY A 163 7.66 11.52 14.73
N VAL A 164 6.93 10.85 13.85
CA VAL A 164 7.00 9.39 13.69
C VAL A 164 8.14 9.06 12.73
N LEU A 165 9.28 8.62 13.27
CA LEU A 165 10.48 8.33 12.48
C LEU A 165 10.58 6.87 12.04
N GLU A 166 9.90 5.97 12.76
CA GLU A 166 9.79 4.54 12.44
C GLU A 166 8.33 4.12 12.54
N VAL A 167 7.93 3.21 11.67
CA VAL A 167 6.58 2.67 11.63
C VAL A 167 6.60 1.14 11.55
N ALA A 168 5.66 0.50 12.25
CA ALA A 168 5.44 -0.93 12.16
C ALA A 168 4.60 -1.22 10.92
N VAL A 169 5.10 -2.07 10.04
CA VAL A 169 4.43 -2.47 8.80
C VAL A 169 4.37 -3.99 8.68
N LYS A 170 3.44 -4.48 7.88
CA LYS A 170 3.41 -5.88 7.46
C LYS A 170 4.60 -6.16 6.54
N GLN A 171 5.20 -7.35 6.64
CA GLN A 171 6.17 -7.82 5.65
C GLN A 171 5.53 -7.86 4.26
N ILE A 172 6.35 -7.65 3.23
CA ILE A 172 5.89 -7.77 1.85
C ILE A 172 5.62 -9.24 1.54
N PRO A 173 4.43 -9.61 1.01
CA PRO A 173 4.14 -10.99 0.65
C PRO A 173 5.10 -11.50 -0.43
N ARG A 174 5.57 -12.73 -0.27
CA ARG A 174 6.47 -13.42 -1.22
C ARG A 174 5.70 -14.51 -1.93
N VAL A 175 5.66 -14.46 -3.25
CA VAL A 175 4.88 -15.39 -4.09
C VAL A 175 5.82 -16.12 -5.05
N LEU A 176 5.65 -17.43 -5.20
CA LEU A 176 6.30 -18.20 -6.25
C LEU A 176 5.28 -18.59 -7.31
N VAL A 177 5.62 -18.34 -8.58
CA VAL A 177 4.85 -18.82 -9.73
C VAL A 177 5.60 -19.97 -10.39
N ILE A 178 4.97 -21.14 -10.48
CA ILE A 178 5.51 -22.36 -11.08
C ILE A 178 4.79 -22.63 -12.39
N PRO A 179 5.39 -22.34 -13.56
CA PRO A 179 4.83 -22.75 -14.84
C PRO A 179 5.04 -24.26 -15.06
N THR A 180 4.01 -24.99 -15.53
CA THR A 180 4.11 -26.40 -15.85
C THR A 180 3.45 -26.74 -17.19
N GLY A 181 4.07 -27.62 -17.96
CA GLY A 181 3.59 -28.09 -19.25
C GLY A 181 4.71 -28.55 -20.18
N ASP A 182 4.57 -29.75 -20.73
CA ASP A 182 5.55 -30.30 -21.70
C ASP A 182 5.55 -29.53 -23.03
N GLU A 183 4.45 -28.84 -23.36
CA GLU A 183 4.33 -27.99 -24.55
C GLU A 183 5.09 -26.67 -24.44
N LEU A 184 5.50 -26.27 -23.24
CA LEU A 184 6.06 -24.95 -22.99
C LEU A 184 7.55 -24.86 -23.40
N VAL A 185 7.91 -23.68 -23.91
CA VAL A 185 9.30 -23.31 -24.23
C VAL A 185 9.63 -21.99 -23.55
N ASP A 186 10.73 -21.96 -22.81
CA ASP A 186 11.19 -20.74 -22.19
C ASP A 186 11.67 -19.69 -23.20
N VAL A 187 11.39 -18.43 -22.95
CA VAL A 187 11.79 -17.31 -23.83
C VAL A 187 13.31 -17.26 -24.05
N GLN A 188 14.11 -17.75 -23.12
CA GLN A 188 15.56 -17.81 -23.24
C GLN A 188 16.02 -18.72 -24.38
N HIS A 189 15.22 -19.72 -24.76
CA HIS A 189 15.53 -20.65 -25.86
C HIS A 189 15.06 -20.16 -27.24
N LEU A 190 14.54 -18.94 -27.32
CA LEU A 190 14.04 -18.34 -28.58
C LEU A 190 15.07 -17.43 -29.26
N GLU A 191 16.23 -17.19 -28.67
CA GLU A 191 17.25 -16.35 -29.27
C GLU A 191 17.74 -16.95 -30.59
N GLY A 192 17.61 -16.18 -31.68
CA GLY A 192 17.93 -16.61 -33.06
C GLY A 192 16.93 -17.57 -33.71
N VAL A 193 15.81 -17.90 -33.03
CA VAL A 193 14.75 -18.80 -33.55
C VAL A 193 13.63 -17.97 -34.14
N LYS A 194 13.19 -18.29 -35.37
CA LYS A 194 12.09 -17.56 -36.03
C LYS A 194 10.70 -17.86 -35.47
N ALA A 195 10.49 -19.07 -34.94
CA ALA A 195 9.26 -19.50 -34.33
C ALA A 195 9.53 -20.74 -33.46
N PRO A 196 8.74 -20.97 -32.39
CA PRO A 196 8.85 -22.21 -31.63
C PRO A 196 8.55 -23.43 -32.51
N PRO A 197 9.09 -24.61 -32.20
CA PRO A 197 8.77 -25.84 -32.91
C PRO A 197 7.27 -26.14 -32.94
N ALA A 198 6.81 -26.86 -33.96
CA ALA A 198 5.39 -27.28 -34.03
C ALA A 198 4.99 -28.05 -32.78
N GLY A 199 3.86 -27.73 -32.17
CA GLY A 199 3.36 -28.32 -30.93
C GLY A 199 3.95 -27.72 -29.64
N LYS A 200 4.85 -26.74 -29.77
CA LYS A 200 5.39 -25.99 -28.62
C LYS A 200 4.82 -24.57 -28.57
N VAL A 201 4.65 -24.08 -27.34
CA VAL A 201 4.12 -22.74 -27.04
C VAL A 201 5.13 -21.99 -26.18
N VAL A 202 5.35 -20.72 -26.48
CA VAL A 202 6.20 -19.87 -25.64
C VAL A 202 5.52 -19.68 -24.28
N GLU A 203 6.26 -19.95 -23.22
CA GLU A 203 5.77 -19.70 -21.87
C GLU A 203 5.87 -18.19 -21.59
N PHE A 204 4.75 -17.53 -21.49
CA PHE A 204 4.62 -16.10 -21.17
C PHE A 204 3.64 -15.84 -20.02
N ASN A 205 2.79 -16.79 -19.65
CA ASN A 205 1.77 -16.62 -18.60
C ASN A 205 2.43 -16.28 -17.26
N SER A 206 3.43 -17.07 -16.86
CA SER A 206 4.10 -16.82 -15.58
C SER A 206 4.73 -15.43 -15.51
N TRP A 207 5.23 -14.90 -16.63
CA TRP A 207 5.75 -13.54 -16.68
C TRP A 207 4.65 -12.50 -16.48
N VAL A 208 3.48 -12.70 -17.09
CA VAL A 208 2.32 -11.82 -16.85
C VAL A 208 1.91 -11.86 -15.38
N LEU A 209 1.78 -13.07 -14.80
CA LEU A 209 1.40 -13.25 -13.40
C LEU A 209 2.42 -12.61 -12.45
N VAL A 210 3.72 -12.83 -12.68
CA VAL A 210 4.80 -12.23 -11.88
C VAL A 210 4.74 -10.70 -11.91
N HIS A 211 4.52 -10.10 -13.08
CA HIS A 211 4.43 -8.65 -13.19
C HIS A 211 3.17 -8.08 -12.54
N LEU A 212 2.03 -8.75 -12.63
CA LEU A 212 0.81 -8.36 -11.91
C LEU A 212 1.00 -8.41 -10.41
N LEU A 213 1.58 -9.50 -9.88
CA LEU A 213 1.84 -9.67 -8.45
C LEU A 213 2.80 -8.58 -7.93
N ARG A 214 3.83 -8.24 -8.69
CA ARG A 214 4.74 -7.13 -8.36
C ARG A 214 4.03 -5.78 -8.39
N GLN A 215 3.16 -5.55 -9.36
CA GLN A 215 2.34 -4.33 -9.42
C GLN A 215 1.40 -4.20 -8.22
N TRP A 216 0.92 -5.33 -7.67
CA TRP A 216 0.09 -5.35 -6.45
C TRP A 216 0.90 -5.31 -5.15
N GLY A 217 2.24 -5.19 -5.24
CA GLY A 217 3.10 -4.97 -4.09
C GLY A 217 3.76 -6.23 -3.51
N ALA A 218 3.70 -7.38 -4.20
CA ALA A 218 4.38 -8.59 -3.76
C ALA A 218 5.84 -8.68 -4.27
N ILE A 219 6.70 -9.35 -3.52
CA ILE A 219 7.95 -9.90 -4.03
C ILE A 219 7.60 -11.21 -4.71
N CYS A 220 7.76 -11.25 -6.04
CA CYS A 220 7.38 -12.42 -6.82
C CYS A 220 8.57 -13.01 -7.58
N HIS A 221 8.74 -14.32 -7.48
CA HIS A 221 9.70 -15.10 -8.22
C HIS A 221 9.00 -16.05 -9.19
N ARG A 222 9.68 -16.37 -10.28
CA ARG A 222 9.28 -17.39 -11.26
C ARG A 222 10.17 -18.59 -11.09
N HIS A 223 9.57 -19.78 -11.01
CA HIS A 223 10.28 -21.04 -11.10
C HIS A 223 10.63 -21.36 -12.57
N GLU A 224 11.59 -22.23 -12.80
CA GLU A 224 11.79 -22.83 -14.13
C GLU A 224 10.55 -23.62 -14.55
N ILE A 225 10.39 -23.85 -15.87
CA ILE A 225 9.26 -24.65 -16.38
C ILE A 225 9.40 -26.08 -15.84
N VAL A 226 8.36 -26.55 -15.19
CA VAL A 226 8.28 -27.93 -14.67
C VAL A 226 7.57 -28.78 -15.73
N PRO A 227 8.13 -29.92 -16.14
CA PRO A 227 7.45 -30.88 -17.01
C PRO A 227 6.15 -31.43 -16.38
N ASP A 228 5.24 -31.98 -17.21
CA ASP A 228 3.99 -32.62 -16.73
C ASP A 228 4.25 -33.97 -16.04
N GLU A 229 5.32 -34.04 -15.24
CA GLU A 229 5.70 -35.18 -14.42
C GLU A 229 5.30 -34.94 -12.95
N PRO A 230 4.40 -35.75 -12.38
CA PRO A 230 3.88 -35.54 -11.03
C PRO A 230 4.97 -35.41 -9.95
N GLU A 231 6.04 -36.19 -10.05
CA GLU A 231 7.12 -36.16 -9.05
C GLU A 231 7.94 -34.86 -9.12
N GLN A 232 8.19 -34.34 -10.31
CA GLN A 232 8.90 -33.05 -10.45
C GLN A 232 8.06 -31.89 -9.92
N LEU A 233 6.76 -31.88 -10.22
CA LEU A 233 5.84 -30.88 -9.69
C LEU A 233 5.71 -31.01 -8.16
N ARG A 234 5.65 -32.24 -7.64
CA ARG A 234 5.70 -32.50 -6.18
C ARG A 234 6.91 -31.86 -5.53
N GLN A 235 8.11 -32.10 -6.08
CA GLN A 235 9.34 -31.54 -5.54
C GLN A 235 9.36 -30.01 -5.61
N ALA A 236 8.87 -29.42 -6.70
CA ALA A 236 8.78 -27.97 -6.85
C ALA A 236 7.84 -27.35 -5.81
N ILE A 237 6.64 -27.95 -5.58
CA ILE A 237 5.71 -27.48 -4.55
C ILE A 237 6.31 -27.61 -3.16
N LEU A 238 6.88 -28.81 -2.82
CA LEU A 238 7.49 -29.04 -1.50
C LEU A 238 8.64 -28.07 -1.23
N HIS A 239 9.51 -27.84 -2.21
CA HIS A 239 10.59 -26.86 -2.07
C HIS A 239 10.06 -25.44 -1.86
N ALA A 240 9.00 -25.08 -2.59
CA ALA A 240 8.36 -23.76 -2.45
C ALA A 240 7.77 -23.55 -1.05
N VAL A 241 7.00 -24.51 -0.52
CA VAL A 241 6.34 -24.38 0.79
C VAL A 241 7.29 -24.56 1.98
N GLN A 242 8.48 -25.12 1.77
CA GLN A 242 9.57 -25.15 2.76
C GLN A 242 10.43 -23.89 2.74
N GLY A 243 10.34 -23.09 1.67
CA GLY A 243 10.99 -21.79 1.52
C GLY A 243 10.21 -20.66 2.20
N ASP A 244 10.67 -19.43 1.97
CA ASP A 244 10.07 -18.23 2.56
C ASP A 244 8.90 -17.68 1.72
N TYR A 245 8.16 -18.52 0.99
CA TYR A 245 7.02 -18.07 0.21
C TYR A 245 5.72 -18.15 1.02
N HIS A 246 4.90 -17.09 0.92
CA HIS A 246 3.60 -17.01 1.58
C HIS A 246 2.48 -17.57 0.71
N ILE A 247 2.67 -17.61 -0.63
CA ILE A 247 1.71 -18.16 -1.59
C ILE A 247 2.48 -18.84 -2.71
N VAL A 248 1.98 -19.99 -3.18
CA VAL A 248 2.49 -20.71 -4.37
C VAL A 248 1.40 -20.75 -5.43
N VAL A 249 1.71 -20.32 -6.65
CA VAL A 249 0.81 -20.38 -7.81
C VAL A 249 1.36 -21.36 -8.82
N VAL A 250 0.69 -22.50 -9.01
CA VAL A 250 1.03 -23.47 -10.04
C VAL A 250 0.22 -23.14 -11.29
N ASN A 251 0.87 -22.61 -12.32
CA ASN A 251 0.21 -22.30 -13.59
C ASN A 251 0.28 -23.50 -14.51
N ALA A 252 -0.75 -24.34 -14.48
CA ALA A 252 -0.80 -25.59 -15.22
C ALA A 252 -1.20 -25.37 -16.70
N GLY A 253 -0.60 -26.13 -17.61
CA GLY A 253 -0.98 -26.14 -19.03
C GLY A 253 -2.42 -26.60 -19.26
N SER A 254 -2.94 -26.33 -20.47
CA SER A 254 -4.35 -26.51 -20.83
C SER A 254 -4.74 -27.97 -21.17
N SER A 255 -3.87 -28.96 -20.91
CA SER A 255 -4.19 -30.33 -21.24
C SER A 255 -5.25 -30.90 -20.26
N ALA A 256 -6.28 -31.54 -20.77
CA ALA A 256 -7.41 -32.09 -20.00
C ALA A 256 -7.03 -33.18 -18.96
N GLY A 257 -5.76 -33.32 -18.63
CA GLY A 257 -5.19 -34.22 -17.64
C GLY A 257 -4.32 -33.53 -16.57
N SER A 258 -3.70 -32.37 -16.87
CA SER A 258 -2.78 -31.71 -15.94
C SER A 258 -3.47 -31.02 -14.76
N GLU A 259 -4.72 -30.59 -14.93
CA GLU A 259 -5.54 -30.00 -13.86
C GLU A 259 -5.85 -31.01 -12.75
N ASP A 260 -6.13 -32.27 -13.13
CA ASP A 260 -6.34 -33.36 -12.18
C ASP A 260 -5.03 -33.69 -11.41
N HIS A 261 -3.85 -33.52 -12.03
CA HIS A 261 -2.55 -33.77 -11.37
C HIS A 261 -2.28 -32.75 -10.26
N THR A 262 -2.50 -31.44 -10.51
CA THR A 262 -2.28 -30.41 -9.49
C THR A 262 -3.21 -30.60 -8.29
N ALA A 263 -4.50 -30.84 -8.53
CA ALA A 263 -5.47 -31.10 -7.45
C ALA A 263 -5.13 -32.34 -6.64
N ASN A 264 -4.72 -33.44 -7.32
CA ASN A 264 -4.33 -34.67 -6.65
C ASN A 264 -3.06 -34.48 -5.80
N LEU A 265 -2.05 -33.75 -6.33
CA LEU A 265 -0.83 -33.47 -5.58
C LEU A 265 -1.10 -32.59 -4.35
N ILE A 266 -1.96 -31.57 -4.47
CA ILE A 266 -2.37 -30.76 -3.32
C ILE A 266 -3.08 -31.63 -2.28
N ALA A 267 -3.97 -32.54 -2.72
CA ALA A 267 -4.70 -33.46 -1.82
C ALA A 267 -3.77 -34.47 -1.13
N GLU A 268 -2.68 -34.89 -1.78
CA GLU A 268 -1.67 -35.80 -1.19
C GLU A 268 -0.73 -35.10 -0.22
N LEU A 269 -0.39 -33.83 -0.49
CA LEU A 269 0.60 -33.06 0.28
C LEU A 269 -0.03 -32.21 1.40
N GLY A 270 -1.36 -31.95 1.30
CA GLY A 270 -2.08 -31.09 2.20
C GLY A 270 -3.58 -31.22 2.04
N GLU A 271 -4.31 -30.10 1.85
CA GLU A 271 -5.76 -30.08 1.73
C GLU A 271 -6.21 -29.31 0.49
N VAL A 272 -7.19 -29.86 -0.25
CA VAL A 272 -7.90 -29.16 -1.33
C VAL A 272 -9.17 -28.53 -0.75
N LEU A 273 -9.21 -27.21 -0.69
CA LEU A 273 -10.34 -26.43 -0.18
C LEU A 273 -11.43 -26.24 -1.24
N VAL A 274 -11.02 -25.96 -2.48
CA VAL A 274 -11.93 -25.79 -3.62
C VAL A 274 -11.34 -26.46 -4.85
N HIS A 275 -12.15 -27.27 -5.56
CA HIS A 275 -11.79 -27.86 -6.84
C HIS A 275 -12.81 -27.47 -7.89
N GLY A 276 -12.50 -26.43 -8.66
CA GLY A 276 -13.35 -25.81 -9.67
C GLY A 276 -14.28 -24.73 -9.15
N VAL A 277 -14.30 -23.62 -9.87
CA VAL A 277 -15.09 -22.43 -9.55
C VAL A 277 -16.07 -22.15 -10.69
N ALA A 278 -17.32 -21.77 -10.39
CA ALA A 278 -18.35 -21.46 -11.38
C ALA A 278 -18.14 -20.07 -12.00
N ILE A 279 -16.97 -19.85 -12.60
CA ILE A 279 -16.61 -18.65 -13.37
C ILE A 279 -16.20 -19.04 -14.79
N MET A 280 -16.36 -18.12 -15.73
CA MET A 280 -15.92 -18.30 -17.09
C MET A 280 -15.42 -16.98 -17.68
N PRO A 281 -14.11 -16.90 -17.97
CA PRO A 281 -13.05 -17.91 -17.85
C PRO A 281 -12.56 -18.11 -16.41
N GLY A 282 -11.86 -19.25 -16.13
CA GLY A 282 -11.28 -19.55 -14.80
C GLY A 282 -11.87 -20.79 -14.10
N LYS A 283 -12.79 -21.51 -14.76
CA LYS A 283 -13.50 -22.68 -14.21
C LYS A 283 -12.60 -23.71 -13.50
N PRO A 284 -11.42 -24.11 -14.02
CA PRO A 284 -10.63 -25.20 -13.46
C PRO A 284 -9.70 -24.78 -12.30
N THR A 285 -9.89 -23.61 -11.74
CA THR A 285 -9.09 -23.15 -10.58
C THR A 285 -9.19 -24.13 -9.41
N VAL A 286 -8.03 -24.48 -8.84
CA VAL A 286 -7.91 -25.31 -7.63
C VAL A 286 -7.32 -24.43 -6.52
N LEU A 287 -7.94 -24.47 -5.35
CA LEU A 287 -7.50 -23.74 -4.17
C LEU A 287 -7.25 -24.72 -3.04
N GLY A 288 -6.10 -24.64 -2.41
CA GLY A 288 -5.75 -25.52 -1.31
C GLY A 288 -4.59 -25.03 -0.50
N GLU A 289 -4.09 -25.87 0.37
CA GLU A 289 -2.91 -25.62 1.19
C GLU A 289 -1.96 -26.82 1.19
N VAL A 290 -0.67 -26.51 1.37
CA VAL A 290 0.37 -27.49 1.66
C VAL A 290 1.27 -26.90 2.76
N ASN A 291 1.42 -27.62 3.87
CA ASN A 291 2.19 -27.14 5.04
C ASN A 291 1.77 -25.73 5.52
N SER A 292 0.49 -25.47 5.57
CA SER A 292 -0.08 -24.15 5.93
C SER A 292 0.28 -23.00 4.97
N VAL A 293 0.77 -23.30 3.77
CA VAL A 293 0.99 -22.32 2.70
C VAL A 293 -0.12 -22.44 1.65
N PRO A 294 -0.81 -21.36 1.29
CA PRO A 294 -1.77 -21.35 0.20
C PRO A 294 -1.14 -21.80 -1.12
N VAL A 295 -1.77 -22.77 -1.78
CA VAL A 295 -1.38 -23.24 -3.11
C VAL A 295 -2.56 -23.05 -4.06
N VAL A 296 -2.34 -22.29 -5.13
CA VAL A 296 -3.34 -22.01 -6.16
C VAL A 296 -2.96 -22.74 -7.44
N GLY A 297 -3.76 -23.76 -7.82
CA GLY A 297 -3.71 -24.36 -9.14
C GLY A 297 -4.43 -23.45 -10.14
N ASN A 298 -3.63 -22.71 -10.89
CA ASN A 298 -4.08 -21.65 -11.78
C ASN A 298 -4.27 -22.18 -13.21
N PRO A 299 -5.36 -21.82 -13.91
CA PRO A 299 -5.61 -22.29 -15.27
C PRO A 299 -4.52 -21.88 -16.27
N GLY A 300 -4.23 -22.74 -17.25
CA GLY A 300 -3.21 -22.48 -18.28
C GLY A 300 -3.57 -21.44 -19.34
N TYR A 301 -4.86 -21.17 -19.59
CA TYR A 301 -5.25 -20.11 -20.53
C TYR A 301 -4.99 -18.73 -19.96
N PRO A 302 -4.35 -17.80 -20.74
CA PRO A 302 -3.88 -16.51 -20.23
C PRO A 302 -4.94 -15.69 -19.48
N VAL A 303 -6.12 -15.52 -20.09
CA VAL A 303 -7.21 -14.74 -19.49
C VAL A 303 -7.75 -15.44 -18.25
N SER A 304 -7.88 -16.77 -18.27
CA SER A 304 -8.30 -17.55 -17.11
C SER A 304 -7.31 -17.42 -15.96
N ALA A 305 -6.02 -17.47 -16.29
CA ALA A 305 -4.94 -17.32 -15.31
C ALA A 305 -4.97 -15.97 -14.60
N VAL A 306 -5.14 -14.89 -15.33
CA VAL A 306 -5.23 -13.52 -14.78
C VAL A 306 -6.48 -13.39 -13.89
N ILE A 307 -7.65 -13.85 -14.36
CA ILE A 307 -8.90 -13.74 -13.59
C ILE A 307 -8.80 -14.56 -12.29
N SER A 308 -8.29 -15.79 -12.36
CA SER A 308 -8.08 -16.61 -11.15
C SER A 308 -7.14 -15.90 -10.16
N LEU A 309 -6.03 -15.36 -10.63
CA LEU A 309 -5.09 -14.62 -9.80
C LEU A 309 -5.74 -13.39 -9.13
N GLU A 310 -6.54 -12.62 -9.89
CA GLU A 310 -7.25 -11.45 -9.37
C GLU A 310 -8.28 -11.79 -8.29
N GLN A 311 -8.96 -12.94 -8.43
CA GLN A 311 -10.02 -13.32 -7.50
C GLN A 311 -9.49 -13.96 -6.22
N PHE A 312 -8.36 -14.68 -6.26
CA PHE A 312 -7.92 -15.53 -5.15
C PHE A 312 -6.56 -15.15 -4.56
N VAL A 313 -5.72 -14.42 -5.28
CA VAL A 313 -4.38 -14.07 -4.81
C VAL A 313 -4.26 -12.57 -4.50
N ARG A 314 -4.95 -11.72 -5.28
CA ARG A 314 -4.89 -10.27 -5.08
C ARG A 314 -5.52 -9.80 -3.75
N PRO A 315 -6.65 -10.33 -3.29
CA PRO A 315 -7.27 -9.89 -2.03
C PRO A 315 -6.38 -10.07 -0.83
#